data_09e4bcbb0d1b2a95213b01e15ca67ffb
#
_entry.id   09e4bcbb0d1b2a95213b01e15ca67ffb
#
_cell.length_a   1.000
_cell.length_b   1.000
_cell.length_c   1.000
_cell.angle_alpha   90.00
_cell.angle_beta   90.00
_cell.angle_gamma   90.00
#
_symmetry.space_group_name_H-M   'P 1'
#
loop_
_entity.id
_entity.type
_entity.pdbx_description
1 polymer ?
#
loop_
_entity_poly.entity_id
_entity_poly.type
_entity_poly.pdbx_seq_one_letter_code
_entity_poly.pdbx_strand_id
1 'polypeptide(L)'
;MKKLFVLIAAACMTCTAAFAQTVKPFKEGERAVFLGNSITDGGHYHSYIWLYYMTRFPDMPIRVFNGGIGGDTAYDMNKRLDGDIFAMKPSVLMVTFGMNDSGYFEYNGDKPKEFGEQKYQESIKNYQQMEKRFKDLPDTRIVMVGTSPYDETVQLKENTPFKTKNETIKRLVEYQKESAVKNNWEFTDLNAPMTAINQQYQQKDSTFTLCGSDRIHPDNDGHMVMAYLFLKAQGFVGKEVADMEINANKKQAVKSENCTVSNIKKNGKDLSFDYLAEALPYPLDTIARGWGQKKSQAEVLKVVPFMEEMNRETLKVTGLKGNYKLLIDDEEIGTWSGDELAKGINLAAESKTPQYQQALTVMHLNEYRWEIERTFREYAWCEFGFFQQKGLLYADDRKAIEVMDENLDKNVWLKGRRDMYSKMM
;
A
#
# COMPACT_ATOMS: atom_id res chain seq x y z
N MET A 1 36.25 17.20 55.66
CA MET A 1 35.75 17.50 54.34
C MET A 1 35.26 16.21 53.71
N LYS A 2 33.94 15.96 53.76
CA LYS A 2 33.30 14.76 53.16
C LYS A 2 32.87 15.14 51.74
N LYS A 3 33.43 14.47 50.71
CA LYS A 3 33.03 14.63 49.32
C LYS A 3 31.78 13.78 49.09
N LEU A 4 30.68 14.45 48.73
CA LEU A 4 29.41 13.85 48.33
C LEU A 4 29.50 13.56 46.82
N PHE A 5 29.51 12.28 46.44
CA PHE A 5 29.34 11.85 45.04
C PHE A 5 27.85 11.77 44.73
N VAL A 6 27.34 12.64 43.88
CA VAL A 6 25.99 12.51 43.31
C VAL A 6 26.09 11.67 42.04
N LEU A 7 25.56 10.46 42.08
CA LEU A 7 25.34 9.63 40.90
C LEU A 7 24.06 10.14 40.19
N ILE A 8 24.23 10.75 39.05
CA ILE A 8 23.12 11.05 38.15
C ILE A 8 22.90 9.80 37.28
N ALA A 9 21.87 9.04 37.60
CA ALA A 9 21.38 7.96 36.74
C ALA A 9 20.56 8.60 35.59
N ALA A 10 21.15 8.66 34.41
CA ALA A 10 20.41 9.02 33.18
C ALA A 10 19.51 7.85 32.78
N ALA A 11 18.24 7.93 33.14
CA ALA A 11 17.22 7.04 32.60
C ALA A 11 16.96 7.43 31.15
N CYS A 12 17.52 6.69 30.18
CA CYS A 12 17.09 6.74 28.79
C CYS A 12 15.66 6.21 28.73
N MET A 13 14.67 7.10 28.83
CA MET A 13 13.31 6.80 28.38
C MET A 13 13.33 6.76 26.87
N THR A 14 13.39 5.57 26.30
CA THR A 14 13.01 5.35 24.90
C THR A 14 11.50 5.58 24.83
N CYS A 15 11.10 6.82 24.55
CA CYS A 15 9.73 7.13 24.12
C CYS A 15 9.54 6.48 22.74
N THR A 16 9.07 5.24 22.71
CA THR A 16 8.39 4.72 21.53
C THR A 16 7.12 5.53 21.40
N ALA A 17 7.14 6.55 20.53
CA ALA A 17 5.91 7.21 20.12
C ALA A 17 5.02 6.13 19.50
N ALA A 18 4.03 5.67 20.24
CA ALA A 18 2.99 4.82 19.70
C ALA A 18 2.26 5.68 18.65
N PHE A 19 2.47 5.37 17.37
CA PHE A 19 1.70 6.00 16.30
C PHE A 19 0.24 5.67 16.57
N ALA A 20 -0.57 6.70 16.79
CA ALA A 20 -1.98 6.51 17.03
C ALA A 20 -2.60 5.85 15.78
N GLN A 21 -3.25 4.72 15.98
CA GLN A 21 -4.02 4.04 14.94
C GLN A 21 -5.14 4.96 14.45
N THR A 22 -5.09 5.34 13.18
CA THR A 22 -6.08 6.25 12.56
C THR A 22 -7.01 5.53 11.60
N VAL A 23 -6.63 4.31 11.17
CA VAL A 23 -7.43 3.41 10.33
C VAL A 23 -7.53 2.07 11.03
N LYS A 24 -8.75 1.53 11.14
CA LYS A 24 -8.92 0.19 11.73
C LYS A 24 -8.43 -0.89 10.75
N PRO A 25 -7.77 -1.95 11.24
CA PRO A 25 -7.48 -3.13 10.43
C PRO A 25 -8.74 -3.67 9.75
N PHE A 26 -8.55 -4.32 8.62
CA PHE A 26 -9.63 -5.07 7.98
C PHE A 26 -10.01 -6.29 8.84
N LYS A 27 -11.27 -6.69 8.72
CA LYS A 27 -11.83 -7.86 9.41
C LYS A 27 -12.16 -8.96 8.41
N GLU A 28 -12.30 -10.16 8.92
CA GLU A 28 -12.74 -11.30 8.13
C GLU A 28 -14.04 -11.00 7.36
N GLY A 29 -14.05 -11.37 6.08
CA GLY A 29 -15.19 -11.19 5.18
C GLY A 29 -15.35 -9.77 4.62
N GLU A 30 -14.55 -8.79 5.07
CA GLU A 30 -14.66 -7.42 4.55
C GLU A 30 -14.35 -7.33 3.05
N ARG A 31 -15.08 -6.44 2.40
CA ARG A 31 -14.96 -6.05 1.00
C ARG A 31 -14.42 -4.63 0.95
N ALA A 32 -13.10 -4.51 0.80
CA ALA A 32 -12.35 -3.26 0.79
C ALA A 32 -12.26 -2.73 -0.65
N VAL A 33 -13.01 -1.69 -0.98
CA VAL A 33 -13.01 -1.04 -2.30
C VAL A 33 -12.16 0.22 -2.25
N PHE A 34 -11.20 0.35 -3.17
CA PHE A 34 -10.35 1.53 -3.29
C PHE A 34 -10.85 2.41 -4.43
N LEU A 35 -11.62 3.43 -4.11
CA LEU A 35 -12.08 4.45 -5.06
C LEU A 35 -10.96 5.48 -5.27
N GLY A 36 -10.58 5.69 -6.53
CA GLY A 36 -9.52 6.61 -6.90
C GLY A 36 -9.42 6.88 -8.39
N ASN A 37 -8.33 7.52 -8.77
CA ASN A 37 -7.99 7.86 -10.16
C ASN A 37 -6.95 6.88 -10.76
N SER A 38 -6.11 7.35 -11.70
CA SER A 38 -5.05 6.55 -12.35
C SER A 38 -4.04 5.95 -11.34
N ILE A 39 -3.77 6.62 -10.23
CA ILE A 39 -2.85 6.12 -9.19
C ILE A 39 -3.43 4.86 -8.53
N THR A 40 -4.75 4.76 -8.41
CA THR A 40 -5.43 3.56 -7.92
C THR A 40 -5.65 2.55 -9.03
N ASP A 41 -6.07 2.97 -10.22
CA ASP A 41 -6.34 2.12 -11.39
C ASP A 41 -5.11 1.31 -11.80
N GLY A 42 -4.01 2.01 -12.08
CA GLY A 42 -2.77 1.41 -12.56
C GLY A 42 -1.77 1.05 -11.46
N GLY A 43 -2.08 1.40 -10.20
CA GLY A 43 -1.16 1.23 -9.09
C GLY A 43 -1.29 -0.10 -8.35
N HIS A 44 -0.23 -0.43 -7.62
CA HIS A 44 -0.12 -1.68 -6.87
C HIS A 44 -0.40 -1.52 -5.37
N TYR A 45 -0.50 -0.29 -4.82
CA TYR A 45 -0.51 -0.10 -3.38
C TYR A 45 -1.62 -0.90 -2.66
N HIS A 46 -2.83 -0.97 -3.22
CA HIS A 46 -3.93 -1.75 -2.64
C HIS A 46 -3.69 -3.26 -2.77
N SER A 47 -3.03 -3.72 -3.85
CA SER A 47 -2.60 -5.11 -4.03
C SER A 47 -1.50 -5.48 -3.02
N TYR A 48 -0.57 -4.56 -2.72
CA TYR A 48 0.47 -4.74 -1.70
C TYR A 48 -0.12 -4.80 -0.28
N ILE A 49 -1.12 -3.97 0.02
CA ILE A 49 -1.87 -4.06 1.28
C ILE A 49 -2.54 -5.44 1.39
N TRP A 50 -3.16 -5.92 0.30
CA TRP A 50 -3.80 -7.24 0.32
C TRP A 50 -2.80 -8.37 0.47
N LEU A 51 -1.64 -8.30 -0.20
CA LEU A 51 -0.57 -9.28 -0.03
C LEU A 51 -0.10 -9.35 1.44
N TYR A 52 0.02 -8.20 2.11
CA TYR A 52 0.34 -8.17 3.54
C TYR A 52 -0.70 -8.95 4.35
N TYR A 53 -1.98 -8.76 4.08
CA TYR A 53 -3.04 -9.49 4.77
C TYR A 53 -3.02 -10.99 4.45
N MET A 54 -2.82 -11.39 3.21
CA MET A 54 -2.73 -12.79 2.81
C MET A 54 -1.55 -13.52 3.44
N THR A 55 -0.42 -12.85 3.60
CA THR A 55 0.76 -13.45 4.22
C THR A 55 0.68 -13.42 5.75
N ARG A 56 0.12 -12.36 6.33
CA ARG A 56 0.10 -12.15 7.77
C ARG A 56 -1.09 -12.81 8.48
N PHE A 57 -2.23 -12.92 7.82
CA PHE A 57 -3.49 -13.42 8.36
C PHE A 57 -4.14 -14.43 7.40
N PRO A 58 -3.52 -15.61 7.19
CA PRO A 58 -3.98 -16.56 6.16
C PRO A 58 -5.40 -17.08 6.40
N ASP A 59 -5.83 -17.16 7.66
CA ASP A 59 -7.15 -17.63 8.04
C ASP A 59 -8.24 -16.54 8.08
N MET A 60 -7.87 -15.30 7.71
CA MET A 60 -8.78 -14.15 7.70
C MET A 60 -9.05 -13.67 6.25
N PRO A 61 -9.95 -14.30 5.52
CA PRO A 61 -10.22 -13.92 4.13
C PRO A 61 -10.85 -12.53 4.05
N ILE A 62 -10.22 -11.66 3.29
CA ILE A 62 -10.75 -10.35 2.86
C ILE A 62 -10.78 -10.29 1.33
N ARG A 63 -11.53 -9.34 0.80
CA ARG A 63 -11.53 -9.05 -0.65
C ARG A 63 -11.17 -7.59 -0.87
N VAL A 64 -10.19 -7.36 -1.73
CA VAL A 64 -9.77 -6.00 -2.10
C VAL A 64 -10.13 -5.76 -3.57
N PHE A 65 -10.73 -4.62 -3.86
CA PHE A 65 -11.19 -4.26 -5.19
C PHE A 65 -10.56 -2.95 -5.65
N ASN A 66 -10.09 -2.95 -6.87
CA ASN A 66 -9.64 -1.76 -7.56
C ASN A 66 -10.86 -0.98 -8.10
N GLY A 67 -11.15 0.17 -7.51
CA GLY A 67 -12.19 1.11 -7.94
C GLY A 67 -11.61 2.35 -8.62
N GLY A 68 -10.35 2.30 -9.11
CA GLY A 68 -9.72 3.39 -9.83
C GLY A 68 -10.18 3.50 -11.27
N ILE A 69 -10.20 4.73 -11.80
CA ILE A 69 -10.29 5.03 -13.25
C ILE A 69 -9.33 6.17 -13.56
N GLY A 70 -8.52 6.00 -14.62
CA GLY A 70 -7.55 6.99 -15.06
C GLY A 70 -8.20 8.34 -15.39
N GLY A 71 -7.62 9.44 -14.87
CA GLY A 71 -8.10 10.79 -15.12
C GLY A 71 -9.22 11.30 -14.20
N ASP A 72 -9.83 10.43 -13.39
CA ASP A 72 -10.96 10.81 -12.53
C ASP A 72 -10.63 11.93 -11.55
N THR A 73 -11.58 12.85 -11.46
CA THR A 73 -11.75 13.83 -10.40
C THR A 73 -12.88 13.42 -9.45
N ALA A 74 -13.10 14.15 -8.37
CA ALA A 74 -14.25 13.93 -7.48
C ALA A 74 -15.60 14.03 -8.23
N TYR A 75 -15.67 14.84 -9.27
CA TYR A 75 -16.85 14.95 -10.13
C TYR A 75 -17.12 13.65 -10.91
N ASP A 76 -16.08 13.08 -11.53
CA ASP A 76 -16.18 11.86 -12.33
C ASP A 76 -16.48 10.65 -11.46
N MET A 77 -15.78 10.54 -10.32
CA MET A 77 -16.03 9.50 -9.29
C MET A 77 -17.50 9.51 -8.84
N ASN A 78 -18.07 10.70 -8.56
CA ASN A 78 -19.47 10.82 -8.13
C ASN A 78 -20.45 10.25 -9.14
N LYS A 79 -20.19 10.41 -10.44
CA LYS A 79 -21.07 9.91 -11.50
C LYS A 79 -21.14 8.40 -11.58
N ARG A 80 -20.06 7.70 -11.24
CA ARG A 80 -19.97 6.24 -11.35
C ARG A 80 -20.19 5.48 -10.04
N LEU A 81 -20.54 6.17 -8.95
CA LEU A 81 -20.69 5.50 -7.65
C LEU A 81 -21.69 4.33 -7.68
N ASP A 82 -22.87 4.51 -8.28
CA ASP A 82 -23.92 3.46 -8.25
C ASP A 82 -23.55 2.24 -9.10
N GLY A 83 -23.25 2.47 -10.35
CA GLY A 83 -23.05 1.39 -11.33
C GLY A 83 -21.69 0.69 -11.21
N ASP A 84 -20.72 1.31 -10.56
CA ASP A 84 -19.38 0.77 -10.41
C ASP A 84 -19.05 0.47 -8.94
N ILE A 85 -18.92 1.49 -8.10
CA ILE A 85 -18.36 1.36 -6.74
C ILE A 85 -19.35 0.67 -5.79
N PHE A 86 -20.60 1.13 -5.75
CA PHE A 86 -21.61 0.55 -4.86
C PHE A 86 -22.06 -0.84 -5.34
N ALA A 87 -21.98 -1.11 -6.64
CA ALA A 87 -22.18 -2.45 -7.20
C ALA A 87 -21.18 -3.48 -6.66
N MET A 88 -19.98 -3.06 -6.26
CA MET A 88 -19.00 -3.93 -5.59
C MET A 88 -19.38 -4.25 -4.14
N LYS A 89 -20.43 -3.63 -3.59
CA LYS A 89 -20.95 -3.83 -2.22
C LYS A 89 -19.87 -3.66 -1.16
N PRO A 90 -19.22 -2.49 -1.05
CA PRO A 90 -18.15 -2.27 -0.08
C PRO A 90 -18.66 -2.37 1.35
N SER A 91 -17.96 -3.10 2.22
CA SER A 91 -18.08 -2.95 3.66
C SER A 91 -17.07 -1.91 4.19
N VAL A 92 -15.99 -1.69 3.42
CA VAL A 92 -15.01 -0.62 3.65
C VAL A 92 -14.74 0.08 2.32
N LEU A 93 -14.90 1.39 2.29
CA LEU A 93 -14.64 2.22 1.11
C LEU A 93 -13.50 3.20 1.40
N MET A 94 -12.34 2.96 0.79
CA MET A 94 -11.24 3.91 0.76
C MET A 94 -11.48 4.91 -0.36
N VAL A 95 -11.34 6.20 -0.06
CA VAL A 95 -11.61 7.29 -1.01
C VAL A 95 -10.39 8.19 -1.14
N THR A 96 -9.82 8.27 -2.34
CA THR A 96 -8.69 9.15 -2.64
C THR A 96 -8.94 9.95 -3.92
N PHE A 97 -8.77 11.27 -3.84
CA PHE A 97 -8.89 12.21 -4.95
C PHE A 97 -8.00 13.43 -4.69
N GLY A 98 -7.86 14.33 -5.66
CA GLY A 98 -7.10 15.58 -5.51
C GLY A 98 -6.03 15.78 -6.58
N MET A 99 -5.40 14.71 -7.08
CA MET A 99 -4.33 14.81 -8.08
C MET A 99 -4.84 15.45 -9.39
N ASN A 100 -5.96 14.98 -9.93
CA ASN A 100 -6.56 15.53 -11.14
C ASN A 100 -7.43 16.77 -10.84
N ASP A 101 -8.09 16.76 -9.70
CA ASP A 101 -8.91 17.88 -9.22
C ASP A 101 -8.13 19.18 -9.11
N SER A 102 -6.85 19.11 -8.75
CA SER A 102 -6.00 20.29 -8.65
C SER A 102 -5.61 20.91 -9.98
N GLY A 103 -5.92 20.27 -11.14
CA GLY A 103 -5.56 20.77 -12.47
C GLY A 103 -4.06 20.62 -12.81
N TYR A 104 -3.62 21.08 -13.97
CA TYR A 104 -2.27 20.84 -14.49
C TYR A 104 -1.64 22.07 -15.16
N PHE A 105 -1.84 22.25 -16.45
CA PHE A 105 -1.05 23.13 -17.33
C PHE A 105 -1.15 24.61 -16.98
N GLU A 106 -2.26 25.02 -16.42
CA GLU A 106 -2.53 26.43 -16.07
C GLU A 106 -1.67 26.94 -14.94
N TYR A 107 -1.02 26.06 -14.17
CA TYR A 107 0.01 26.45 -13.21
C TYR A 107 1.26 27.05 -13.85
N ASN A 108 1.46 26.87 -15.16
CA ASN A 108 2.53 27.49 -15.93
C ASN A 108 2.12 28.86 -16.50
N GLY A 109 0.88 29.31 -16.30
CA GLY A 109 0.41 30.63 -16.67
C GLY A 109 0.77 31.72 -15.68
N ASP A 110 0.22 32.92 -15.91
CA ASP A 110 0.56 34.11 -15.13
C ASP A 110 -0.02 34.12 -13.71
N LYS A 111 -1.05 33.29 -13.44
CA LYS A 111 -1.83 33.32 -12.19
C LYS A 111 -2.00 31.93 -11.55
N PRO A 112 -0.90 31.23 -11.26
CA PRO A 112 -0.98 29.83 -10.75
C PRO A 112 -1.74 29.72 -9.42
N LYS A 113 -1.62 30.70 -8.53
CA LYS A 113 -2.31 30.69 -7.24
C LYS A 113 -3.82 30.90 -7.36
N GLU A 114 -4.25 31.81 -8.25
CA GLU A 114 -5.68 32.03 -8.53
C GLU A 114 -6.31 30.77 -9.14
N PHE A 115 -5.57 30.13 -10.05
CA PHE A 115 -5.98 28.85 -10.65
C PHE A 115 -6.10 27.74 -9.58
N GLY A 116 -5.08 27.61 -8.71
CA GLY A 116 -5.12 26.65 -7.61
C GLY A 116 -6.30 26.88 -6.65
N GLU A 117 -6.64 28.13 -6.33
CA GLU A 117 -7.81 28.48 -5.53
C GLU A 117 -9.12 28.06 -6.22
N GLN A 118 -9.26 28.39 -7.51
CA GLN A 118 -10.41 27.98 -8.29
C GLN A 118 -10.59 26.45 -8.26
N LYS A 119 -9.52 25.69 -8.50
CA LYS A 119 -9.53 24.23 -8.52
C LYS A 119 -9.84 23.64 -7.15
N TYR A 120 -9.34 24.23 -6.08
CA TYR A 120 -9.67 23.86 -4.72
C TYR A 120 -11.18 23.99 -4.46
N GLN A 121 -11.80 25.14 -4.77
CA GLN A 121 -13.22 25.37 -4.56
C GLN A 121 -14.10 24.45 -5.43
N GLU A 122 -13.71 24.21 -6.68
CA GLU A 122 -14.39 23.29 -7.57
C GLU A 122 -14.37 21.85 -7.04
N SER A 123 -13.21 21.37 -6.61
CA SER A 123 -13.03 20.04 -6.06
C SER A 123 -13.86 19.83 -4.79
N ILE A 124 -13.85 20.79 -3.87
CA ILE A 124 -14.68 20.73 -2.65
C ILE A 124 -16.17 20.62 -3.00
N LYS A 125 -16.66 21.44 -3.93
CA LYS A 125 -18.07 21.40 -4.36
C LYS A 125 -18.44 20.03 -4.91
N ASN A 126 -17.56 19.42 -5.72
CA ASN A 126 -17.78 18.09 -6.29
C ASN A 126 -17.73 17.02 -5.22
N TYR A 127 -16.74 17.07 -4.33
CA TYR A 127 -16.63 16.12 -3.21
C TYR A 127 -17.83 16.16 -2.28
N GLN A 128 -18.41 17.34 -1.99
CA GLN A 128 -19.60 17.46 -1.16
C GLN A 128 -20.80 16.67 -1.70
N GLN A 129 -20.87 16.42 -3.02
CA GLN A 129 -21.90 15.54 -3.60
C GLN A 129 -21.63 14.08 -3.24
N MET A 130 -20.36 13.64 -3.33
CA MET A 130 -19.98 12.28 -2.89
C MET A 130 -20.18 12.10 -1.38
N GLU A 131 -19.78 13.10 -0.58
CA GLU A 131 -19.93 13.09 0.88
C GLU A 131 -21.38 12.80 1.31
N LYS A 132 -22.38 13.42 0.64
CA LYS A 132 -23.79 13.16 0.89
C LYS A 132 -24.14 11.68 0.64
N ARG A 133 -23.66 11.13 -0.47
CA ARG A 133 -23.96 9.75 -0.86
C ARG A 133 -23.28 8.72 0.04
N PHE A 134 -22.08 9.03 0.55
CA PHE A 134 -21.38 8.16 1.51
C PHE A 134 -22.12 8.11 2.86
N LYS A 135 -22.79 9.18 3.27
CA LYS A 135 -23.63 9.20 4.48
C LYS A 135 -24.87 8.31 4.38
N ASP A 136 -25.29 8.01 3.16
CA ASP A 136 -26.41 7.10 2.89
C ASP A 136 -25.98 5.60 2.88
N LEU A 137 -24.74 5.29 3.27
CA LEU A 137 -24.18 3.95 3.37
C LEU A 137 -23.95 3.56 4.86
N PRO A 138 -24.98 3.24 5.64
CA PRO A 138 -24.87 3.07 7.09
C PRO A 138 -23.97 1.91 7.51
N ASP A 139 -23.86 0.88 6.67
CA ASP A 139 -23.09 -0.34 6.96
C ASP A 139 -21.68 -0.33 6.31
N THR A 140 -21.31 0.78 5.65
CA THR A 140 -20.03 0.93 5.01
C THR A 140 -19.10 1.84 5.80
N ARG A 141 -17.98 1.32 6.21
CA ARG A 141 -16.90 2.09 6.84
C ARG A 141 -16.19 2.93 5.79
N ILE A 142 -16.13 4.24 6.00
CA ILE A 142 -15.46 5.18 5.07
C ILE A 142 -14.09 5.53 5.61
N VAL A 143 -13.08 5.43 4.74
CA VAL A 143 -11.69 5.81 5.03
C VAL A 143 -11.26 6.84 3.99
N MET A 144 -11.06 8.08 4.41
CA MET A 144 -10.48 9.11 3.54
C MET A 144 -8.98 8.93 3.47
N VAL A 145 -8.43 8.88 2.26
CA VAL A 145 -7.01 8.67 2.00
C VAL A 145 -6.47 9.89 1.25
N GLY A 146 -5.70 10.73 1.94
CA GLY A 146 -5.01 11.85 1.31
C GLY A 146 -4.08 11.35 0.20
N THR A 147 -4.25 11.84 -1.02
CA THR A 147 -3.53 11.37 -2.21
C THR A 147 -2.01 11.55 -2.09
N SER A 148 -1.24 10.73 -2.83
CA SER A 148 0.21 10.94 -2.98
C SER A 148 0.54 12.37 -3.46
N PRO A 149 1.74 12.90 -3.21
CA PRO A 149 2.10 14.24 -3.66
C PRO A 149 2.30 14.31 -5.17
N TYR A 150 2.07 15.49 -5.74
CA TYR A 150 2.74 15.90 -6.95
C TYR A 150 4.15 16.36 -6.60
N ASP A 151 5.19 15.72 -7.16
CA ASP A 151 6.57 16.08 -6.82
C ASP A 151 7.06 17.23 -7.71
N GLU A 152 6.83 18.45 -7.27
CA GLU A 152 7.29 19.66 -7.95
C GLU A 152 8.77 20.01 -7.70
N THR A 153 9.43 19.31 -6.76
CA THR A 153 10.79 19.63 -6.31
C THR A 153 11.89 18.81 -6.99
N VAL A 154 11.57 17.63 -7.49
CA VAL A 154 12.53 16.76 -8.20
C VAL A 154 13.08 17.47 -9.45
N GLN A 155 14.37 17.31 -9.73
CA GLN A 155 15.03 17.90 -10.90
C GLN A 155 15.01 16.90 -12.06
N LEU A 156 14.07 17.07 -13.00
CA LEU A 156 13.97 16.27 -14.22
C LEU A 156 14.27 17.13 -15.44
N LYS A 157 15.08 16.61 -16.38
CA LYS A 157 15.53 17.35 -17.56
C LYS A 157 14.41 17.73 -18.53
N GLU A 158 13.43 16.84 -18.67
CA GLU A 158 12.43 16.91 -19.73
C GLU A 158 11.03 17.32 -19.25
N ASN A 159 10.87 17.61 -17.96
CA ASN A 159 9.57 17.85 -17.37
C ASN A 159 9.61 19.07 -16.45
N THR A 160 9.04 20.18 -16.91
CA THR A 160 8.87 21.41 -16.11
C THR A 160 7.78 21.20 -15.07
N PRO A 161 8.04 21.47 -13.76
CA PRO A 161 7.04 21.27 -12.74
C PRO A 161 5.90 22.29 -12.81
N PHE A 162 4.70 21.84 -12.48
CA PHE A 162 3.54 22.70 -12.19
C PHE A 162 3.70 23.29 -10.78
N LYS A 163 4.33 24.46 -10.68
CA LYS A 163 4.64 25.08 -9.40
C LYS A 163 3.38 25.41 -8.62
N THR A 164 3.40 25.15 -7.31
CA THR A 164 2.28 25.33 -6.38
C THR A 164 1.11 24.35 -6.54
N LYS A 165 1.20 23.38 -7.46
CA LYS A 165 0.18 22.34 -7.59
C LYS A 165 0.07 21.51 -6.31
N ASN A 166 1.20 21.10 -5.72
CA ASN A 166 1.16 20.32 -4.48
C ASN A 166 0.65 21.11 -3.27
N GLU A 167 0.73 22.44 -3.28
CA GLU A 167 0.07 23.28 -2.27
C GLU A 167 -1.46 23.15 -2.35
N THR A 168 -2.02 23.15 -3.56
CA THR A 168 -3.46 22.92 -3.78
C THR A 168 -3.86 21.51 -3.31
N ILE A 169 -3.06 20.50 -3.65
CA ILE A 169 -3.30 19.11 -3.20
C ILE A 169 -3.28 19.01 -1.67
N LYS A 170 -2.31 19.61 -1.00
CA LYS A 170 -2.22 19.62 0.47
C LYS A 170 -3.48 20.24 1.12
N ARG A 171 -4.00 21.31 0.56
CA ARG A 171 -5.24 21.93 1.03
C ARG A 171 -6.45 20.99 0.85
N LEU A 172 -6.52 20.27 -0.27
CA LEU A 172 -7.55 19.24 -0.49
C LEU A 172 -7.44 18.09 0.51
N VAL A 173 -6.22 17.65 0.81
CA VAL A 173 -5.96 16.61 1.83
C VAL A 173 -6.40 17.08 3.23
N GLU A 174 -6.12 18.33 3.61
CA GLU A 174 -6.58 18.86 4.89
C GLU A 174 -8.11 18.94 4.94
N TYR A 175 -8.78 19.37 3.86
CA TYR A 175 -10.23 19.35 3.77
C TYR A 175 -10.82 17.92 3.88
N GLN A 176 -10.17 16.92 3.27
CA GLN A 176 -10.57 15.51 3.41
C GLN A 176 -10.48 15.05 4.87
N LYS A 177 -9.43 15.45 5.57
CA LYS A 177 -9.25 15.18 7.00
C LYS A 177 -10.34 15.85 7.86
N GLU A 178 -10.62 17.13 7.61
CA GLU A 178 -11.71 17.85 8.28
C GLU A 178 -13.07 17.18 8.05
N SER A 179 -13.34 16.76 6.81
CA SER A 179 -14.54 16.01 6.45
C SER A 179 -14.62 14.66 7.17
N ALA A 180 -13.50 13.93 7.26
CA ALA A 180 -13.44 12.67 7.98
C ALA A 180 -13.77 12.87 9.47
N VAL A 181 -13.15 13.86 10.12
CA VAL A 181 -13.45 14.21 11.53
C VAL A 181 -14.92 14.58 11.71
N LYS A 182 -15.47 15.45 10.87
CA LYS A 182 -16.87 15.89 10.91
C LYS A 182 -17.86 14.74 10.81
N ASN A 183 -17.54 13.74 9.99
CA ASN A 183 -18.44 12.62 9.71
C ASN A 183 -18.13 11.36 10.55
N ASN A 184 -17.17 11.43 11.47
CA ASN A 184 -16.66 10.29 12.23
C ASN A 184 -16.17 9.15 11.33
N TRP A 185 -15.52 9.50 10.22
CA TRP A 185 -14.83 8.59 9.31
C TRP A 185 -13.37 8.46 9.66
N GLU A 186 -12.72 7.47 9.10
CA GLU A 186 -11.29 7.25 9.28
C GLU A 186 -10.50 8.08 8.26
N PHE A 187 -9.24 8.39 8.60
CA PHE A 187 -8.37 9.18 7.72
C PHE A 187 -6.92 8.72 7.82
N THR A 188 -6.24 8.71 6.68
CA THR A 188 -4.78 8.62 6.60
C THR A 188 -4.23 9.58 5.54
N ASP A 189 -3.11 10.22 5.85
CA ASP A 189 -2.42 11.14 4.94
C ASP A 189 -1.24 10.43 4.28
N LEU A 190 -1.24 10.35 2.95
CA LEU A 190 -0.10 9.89 2.17
C LEU A 190 0.75 11.05 1.64
N ASN A 191 0.18 12.26 1.50
CA ASN A 191 0.85 13.40 0.89
C ASN A 191 2.03 13.90 1.71
N ALA A 192 1.77 14.27 2.97
CA ALA A 192 2.81 14.88 3.81
C ALA A 192 4.01 13.96 4.04
N PRO A 193 3.84 12.66 4.43
CA PRO A 193 4.99 11.78 4.65
C PRO A 193 5.74 11.47 3.35
N MET A 194 5.06 11.25 2.22
CA MET A 194 5.75 11.02 0.93
C MET A 194 6.48 12.28 0.45
N THR A 195 5.90 13.47 0.64
CA THR A 195 6.59 14.75 0.37
C THR A 195 7.87 14.87 1.20
N ALA A 196 7.81 14.54 2.49
CA ALA A 196 8.97 14.59 3.38
C ALA A 196 10.08 13.61 2.94
N ILE A 197 9.72 12.39 2.54
CA ILE A 197 10.66 11.41 1.99
C ILE A 197 11.33 11.96 0.73
N ASN A 198 10.55 12.45 -0.25
CA ASN A 198 11.11 13.05 -1.46
C ASN A 198 12.12 14.14 -1.12
N GLN A 199 11.74 15.11 -0.30
CA GLN A 199 12.61 16.23 0.09
C GLN A 199 13.87 15.79 0.83
N GLN A 200 13.77 14.79 1.73
CA GLN A 200 14.92 14.26 2.46
C GLN A 200 15.95 13.63 1.51
N TYR A 201 15.50 12.81 0.56
CA TYR A 201 16.41 12.12 -0.36
C TYR A 201 16.92 13.05 -1.46
N GLN A 202 16.16 14.05 -1.87
CA GLN A 202 16.58 15.08 -2.82
C GLN A 202 17.73 15.97 -2.30
N GLN A 203 17.99 15.99 -1.00
CA GLN A 203 19.18 16.64 -0.44
C GLN A 203 20.48 15.96 -0.88
N LYS A 204 20.44 14.67 -1.20
CA LYS A 204 21.58 13.87 -1.64
C LYS A 204 21.58 13.63 -3.14
N ASP A 205 20.42 13.42 -3.71
CA ASP A 205 20.18 13.17 -5.14
C ASP A 205 18.95 13.97 -5.60
N SER A 206 19.17 15.10 -6.23
CA SER A 206 18.11 15.99 -6.69
C SER A 206 17.15 15.37 -7.70
N THR A 207 17.50 14.19 -8.26
CA THR A 207 16.67 13.43 -9.20
C THR A 207 15.83 12.33 -8.52
N PHE A 208 16.00 12.16 -7.21
CA PHE A 208 15.19 11.19 -6.46
C PHE A 208 13.71 11.60 -6.39
N THR A 209 12.83 10.66 -6.64
CA THR A 209 11.39 10.82 -6.44
C THR A 209 10.72 9.46 -6.22
N LEU A 210 9.70 9.43 -5.39
CA LEU A 210 8.76 8.30 -5.25
C LEU A 210 7.71 8.29 -6.38
N CYS A 211 7.55 9.43 -7.09
CA CYS A 211 6.71 9.54 -8.26
C CYS A 211 7.54 9.23 -9.51
N GLY A 212 6.92 8.78 -10.58
CA GLY A 212 7.60 8.54 -11.84
C GLY A 212 8.11 9.81 -12.52
N SER A 213 8.59 9.68 -13.75
CA SER A 213 9.11 10.79 -14.56
C SER A 213 8.08 11.89 -14.88
N ASP A 214 6.81 11.62 -14.67
CA ASP A 214 5.71 12.59 -14.80
C ASP A 214 5.43 13.39 -13.53
N ARG A 215 6.10 13.09 -12.42
CA ARG A 215 5.92 13.71 -11.09
C ARG A 215 4.59 13.39 -10.40
N ILE A 216 3.76 12.53 -11.01
CA ILE A 216 2.37 12.25 -10.63
C ILE A 216 2.22 10.83 -10.10
N HIS A 217 2.56 9.85 -10.94
CA HIS A 217 2.30 8.44 -10.69
C HIS A 217 3.46 7.81 -9.90
N PRO A 218 3.21 7.31 -8.68
CA PRO A 218 4.23 6.58 -7.94
C PRO A 218 4.76 5.39 -8.75
N ASP A 219 6.06 5.13 -8.66
CA ASP A 219 6.66 3.88 -9.13
C ASP A 219 6.41 2.75 -8.12
N ASN A 220 6.84 1.51 -8.36
CA ASN A 220 6.53 0.41 -7.45
C ASN A 220 7.06 0.63 -6.02
N ASP A 221 8.23 1.28 -5.86
CA ASP A 221 8.73 1.71 -4.56
C ASP A 221 7.79 2.74 -3.90
N GLY A 222 7.30 3.71 -4.67
CA GLY A 222 6.33 4.70 -4.21
C GLY A 222 4.99 4.08 -3.81
N HIS A 223 4.47 3.13 -4.61
CA HIS A 223 3.27 2.37 -4.24
C HIS A 223 3.49 1.52 -2.98
N MET A 224 4.69 0.98 -2.78
CA MET A 224 5.00 0.27 -1.54
C MET A 224 5.11 1.21 -0.34
N VAL A 225 5.61 2.44 -0.52
CA VAL A 225 5.55 3.47 0.53
C VAL A 225 4.09 3.80 0.88
N MET A 226 3.18 3.93 -0.11
CA MET A 226 1.76 4.12 0.15
C MET A 226 1.16 2.98 0.97
N ALA A 227 1.46 1.73 0.59
CA ALA A 227 1.01 0.54 1.33
C ALA A 227 1.57 0.52 2.76
N TYR A 228 2.86 0.79 2.94
CA TYR A 228 3.51 0.87 4.24
C TYR A 228 2.85 1.93 5.14
N LEU A 229 2.59 3.14 4.63
CA LEU A 229 1.95 4.21 5.38
C LEU A 229 0.51 3.86 5.77
N PHE A 230 -0.24 3.20 4.88
CA PHE A 230 -1.59 2.73 5.17
C PHE A 230 -1.58 1.64 6.27
N LEU A 231 -0.71 0.64 6.16
CA LEU A 231 -0.54 -0.41 7.16
C LEU A 231 -0.05 0.17 8.51
N LYS A 232 0.79 1.20 8.46
CA LYS A 232 1.22 1.94 9.66
C LYS A 232 0.03 2.65 10.33
N ALA A 233 -0.85 3.28 9.55
CA ALA A 233 -2.09 3.87 10.05
C ALA A 233 -3.03 2.82 10.65
N GLN A 234 -2.97 1.57 10.18
CA GLN A 234 -3.69 0.43 10.76
C GLN A 234 -3.04 -0.17 12.03
N GLY A 235 -1.89 0.37 12.46
CA GLY A 235 -1.23 -0.05 13.70
C GLY A 235 -0.43 -1.34 13.59
N PHE A 236 0.07 -1.70 12.41
CA PHE A 236 0.86 -2.92 12.19
C PHE A 236 2.36 -2.77 12.50
N VAL A 237 2.83 -1.56 12.83
CA VAL A 237 4.22 -1.37 13.27
C VAL A 237 4.51 -2.19 14.52
N GLY A 238 5.62 -2.94 14.50
CA GLY A 238 6.05 -3.81 15.60
C GLY A 238 5.29 -5.14 15.70
N LYS A 239 4.39 -5.45 14.72
CA LYS A 239 3.75 -6.77 14.64
C LYS A 239 4.66 -7.74 13.90
N GLU A 240 5.20 -8.70 14.65
CA GLU A 240 6.12 -9.72 14.10
C GLU A 240 5.38 -10.73 13.22
N VAL A 241 6.09 -11.30 12.24
CA VAL A 241 5.67 -12.52 11.53
C VAL A 241 5.62 -13.67 12.53
N ALA A 242 6.74 -13.88 13.20
CA ALA A 242 6.87 -14.75 14.35
C ALA A 242 8.04 -14.27 15.23
N ASP A 243 8.00 -14.56 16.52
CA ASP A 243 9.13 -14.31 17.43
C ASP A 243 9.35 -15.54 18.30
N MET A 244 10.49 -16.20 18.08
CA MET A 244 10.88 -17.38 18.83
C MET A 244 12.23 -17.20 19.53
N GLU A 245 12.27 -17.57 20.81
CA GLU A 245 13.50 -17.62 21.59
C GLU A 245 13.70 -19.02 22.17
N ILE A 246 14.86 -19.62 21.91
CA ILE A 246 15.23 -20.98 22.38
C ILE A 246 16.45 -20.91 23.26
N ASN A 247 16.38 -21.55 24.41
CA ASN A 247 17.56 -21.79 25.24
C ASN A 247 18.11 -23.20 24.96
N ALA A 248 19.21 -23.26 24.21
CA ALA A 248 19.83 -24.51 23.76
C ALA A 248 20.32 -25.40 24.94
N ASN A 249 20.80 -24.80 26.04
CA ASN A 249 21.29 -25.57 27.17
C ASN A 249 20.15 -26.20 28.00
N LYS A 250 19.02 -25.48 28.13
CA LYS A 250 17.83 -25.99 28.82
C LYS A 250 16.92 -26.81 27.91
N LYS A 251 17.16 -26.83 26.60
CA LYS A 251 16.32 -27.47 25.56
C LYS A 251 14.86 -27.02 25.69
N GLN A 252 14.66 -25.70 25.79
CA GLN A 252 13.36 -25.10 26.07
C GLN A 252 13.11 -23.89 25.18
N ALA A 253 11.89 -23.78 24.64
CA ALA A 253 11.40 -22.53 24.08
C ALA A 253 11.13 -21.54 25.23
N VAL A 254 11.77 -20.37 25.16
CA VAL A 254 11.59 -19.26 26.12
C VAL A 254 10.46 -18.34 25.64
N LYS A 255 10.33 -18.19 24.33
CA LYS A 255 9.30 -17.42 23.67
C LYS A 255 8.84 -18.15 22.41
N SER A 256 7.53 -18.12 22.14
CA SER A 256 6.90 -18.56 20.89
C SER A 256 5.68 -17.66 20.68
N GLU A 257 5.84 -16.61 19.88
CA GLU A 257 4.78 -15.68 19.56
C GLU A 257 4.46 -15.80 18.08
N ASN A 258 3.18 -15.97 17.74
CA ASN A 258 2.68 -16.22 16.40
C ASN A 258 3.36 -17.43 15.71
N CYS A 259 3.74 -18.42 16.51
CA CYS A 259 4.35 -19.70 16.07
C CYS A 259 4.30 -20.75 17.17
N THR A 260 4.53 -22.00 16.79
CA THR A 260 4.76 -23.10 17.72
C THR A 260 6.19 -23.63 17.56
N VAL A 261 6.92 -23.77 18.69
CA VAL A 261 8.24 -24.40 18.75
C VAL A 261 8.17 -25.63 19.64
N SER A 262 8.54 -26.80 19.12
CA SER A 262 8.44 -28.07 19.81
C SER A 262 9.63 -28.99 19.52
N ASN A 263 9.68 -30.17 20.18
CA ASN A 263 10.67 -31.24 19.97
C ASN A 263 12.13 -30.79 20.03
N ILE A 264 12.46 -29.85 20.92
CA ILE A 264 13.81 -29.28 21.06
C ILE A 264 14.79 -30.35 21.55
N LYS A 265 15.81 -30.66 20.75
CA LYS A 265 16.86 -31.64 21.07
C LYS A 265 18.23 -31.00 20.86
N LYS A 266 19.17 -31.36 21.75
CA LYS A 266 20.58 -30.97 21.62
C LYS A 266 21.47 -32.21 21.74
N ASN A 267 22.22 -32.50 20.68
CA ASN A 267 23.15 -33.61 20.58
C ASN A 267 24.55 -33.05 20.32
N GLY A 268 25.39 -33.03 21.37
CA GLY A 268 26.69 -32.39 21.25
C GLY A 268 26.59 -30.90 20.96
N LYS A 269 27.02 -30.51 19.78
CA LYS A 269 26.90 -29.13 19.28
C LYS A 269 25.60 -28.88 18.51
N ASP A 270 24.96 -29.93 17.97
CA ASP A 270 23.78 -29.80 17.13
C ASP A 270 22.53 -29.50 17.95
N LEU A 271 21.74 -28.57 17.50
CA LEU A 271 20.41 -28.23 18.03
C LEU A 271 19.36 -28.45 16.93
N SER A 272 18.30 -29.17 17.23
CA SER A 272 17.14 -29.35 16.34
C SER A 272 15.85 -29.05 17.09
N PHE A 273 14.87 -28.60 16.37
CA PHE A 273 13.51 -28.32 16.86
C PHE A 273 12.53 -28.29 15.69
N ASP A 274 11.27 -28.48 16.01
CA ASP A 274 10.19 -28.27 15.06
C ASP A 274 9.66 -26.84 15.21
N TYR A 275 9.42 -26.17 14.10
CA TYR A 275 8.89 -24.83 14.02
C TYR A 275 7.67 -24.80 13.09
N LEU A 276 6.54 -24.27 13.57
CA LEU A 276 5.35 -24.01 12.78
C LEU A 276 4.99 -22.54 12.92
N ALA A 277 5.15 -21.78 11.84
CA ALA A 277 4.72 -20.38 11.74
C ALA A 277 3.21 -20.29 11.51
N GLU A 278 2.55 -19.29 12.13
CA GLU A 278 1.13 -18.96 11.90
C GLU A 278 0.96 -17.89 10.81
N ALA A 279 2.06 -17.32 10.32
CA ALA A 279 2.10 -16.32 9.28
C ALA A 279 3.31 -16.53 8.36
N LEU A 280 3.25 -15.95 7.16
CA LEU A 280 4.37 -15.89 6.23
C LEU A 280 5.05 -14.51 6.27
N PRO A 281 6.36 -14.42 6.00
CA PRO A 281 7.01 -13.14 5.76
C PRO A 281 6.41 -12.46 4.52
N TYR A 282 6.44 -11.13 4.48
CA TYR A 282 6.06 -10.38 3.29
C TYR A 282 7.19 -10.48 2.25
N PRO A 283 6.96 -11.07 1.08
CA PRO A 283 7.96 -11.18 0.03
C PRO A 283 8.04 -9.86 -0.75
N LEU A 284 9.23 -9.28 -0.85
CA LEU A 284 9.44 -8.07 -1.63
C LEU A 284 9.79 -8.42 -3.08
N ASP A 285 8.98 -7.94 -4.03
CA ASP A 285 9.25 -8.14 -5.45
C ASP A 285 10.47 -7.33 -5.89
N THR A 286 11.41 -8.00 -6.55
CA THR A 286 12.63 -7.40 -7.09
C THR A 286 12.50 -7.02 -8.58
N ILE A 287 11.34 -7.25 -9.18
CA ILE A 287 11.03 -6.95 -10.58
C ILE A 287 10.13 -5.72 -10.63
N ALA A 288 10.45 -4.77 -11.51
CA ALA A 288 9.55 -3.66 -11.81
C ALA A 288 8.35 -4.19 -12.60
N ARG A 289 7.13 -3.95 -12.07
CA ARG A 289 5.88 -4.42 -12.67
C ARG A 289 4.97 -3.27 -13.04
N GLY A 290 4.19 -3.49 -14.09
CA GLY A 290 3.27 -2.50 -14.60
C GLY A 290 3.85 -1.66 -15.72
N TRP A 291 2.98 -0.95 -16.43
CA TRP A 291 3.36 -0.16 -17.58
C TRP A 291 4.11 1.11 -17.15
N GLY A 292 5.29 1.33 -17.75
CA GLY A 292 6.11 2.52 -17.50
C GLY A 292 6.91 2.51 -16.18
N GLN A 293 6.77 1.47 -15.37
CA GLN A 293 7.49 1.35 -14.10
C GLN A 293 8.96 0.98 -14.32
N LYS A 294 9.84 1.56 -13.51
CA LYS A 294 11.30 1.39 -13.61
C LYS A 294 11.93 0.81 -12.35
N LYS A 295 11.31 1.05 -11.20
CA LYS A 295 11.79 0.60 -9.91
C LYS A 295 10.98 -0.61 -9.43
N SER A 296 11.64 -1.50 -8.69
CA SER A 296 10.97 -2.63 -8.05
C SER A 296 10.36 -2.23 -6.70
N GLN A 297 9.46 -3.04 -6.19
CA GLN A 297 8.91 -2.91 -4.85
C GLN A 297 10.00 -2.95 -3.76
N ALA A 298 11.00 -3.84 -3.94
CA ALA A 298 12.10 -4.01 -2.98
C ALA A 298 12.95 -2.74 -2.76
N GLU A 299 12.89 -1.78 -3.68
CA GLU A 299 13.60 -0.50 -3.50
C GLU A 299 13.06 0.34 -2.34
N VAL A 300 11.86 0.02 -1.85
CA VAL A 300 11.28 0.61 -0.63
C VAL A 300 12.20 0.52 0.59
N LEU A 301 13.03 -0.54 0.67
CA LEU A 301 13.98 -0.75 1.77
C LEU A 301 15.03 0.34 1.87
N LYS A 302 15.25 1.12 0.80
CA LYS A 302 16.16 2.26 0.82
C LYS A 302 15.57 3.49 1.50
N VAL A 303 14.26 3.54 1.67
CA VAL A 303 13.54 4.76 2.06
C VAL A 303 12.68 4.63 3.32
N VAL A 304 12.19 3.44 3.66
CA VAL A 304 11.44 3.19 4.88
C VAL A 304 11.90 1.91 5.57
N PRO A 305 11.82 1.82 6.91
CA PRO A 305 12.27 0.66 7.70
C PRO A 305 11.23 -0.48 7.68
N PHE A 306 10.83 -0.93 6.49
CA PHE A 306 9.76 -1.92 6.34
C PHE A 306 10.12 -3.26 7.00
N MET A 307 11.37 -3.73 6.84
CA MET A 307 11.80 -5.01 7.44
C MET A 307 11.78 -4.94 8.96
N GLU A 308 12.24 -3.83 9.54
CA GLU A 308 12.35 -3.64 10.99
C GLU A 308 11.00 -3.41 11.65
N GLU A 309 10.10 -2.71 10.96
CA GLU A 309 8.82 -2.32 11.53
C GLU A 309 7.67 -3.29 11.23
N MET A 310 7.68 -4.00 10.11
CA MET A 310 6.52 -4.78 9.65
C MET A 310 6.85 -6.18 9.12
N ASN A 311 8.13 -6.58 9.02
CA ASN A 311 8.49 -7.85 8.40
C ASN A 311 9.61 -8.56 9.17
N ARG A 312 9.36 -8.86 10.43
CA ARG A 312 10.32 -9.59 11.26
C ARG A 312 9.80 -10.98 11.61
N GLU A 313 10.63 -11.97 11.33
CA GLU A 313 10.49 -13.36 11.75
C GLU A 313 11.73 -13.69 12.58
N THR A 314 11.64 -13.41 13.88
CA THR A 314 12.81 -13.44 14.76
C THR A 314 13.11 -14.86 15.24
N LEU A 315 14.34 -15.34 14.95
CA LEU A 315 14.93 -16.51 15.59
C LEU A 315 16.06 -16.09 16.53
N LYS A 316 15.86 -16.31 17.82
CA LYS A 316 16.87 -16.10 18.87
C LYS A 316 17.23 -17.40 19.54
N VAL A 317 18.53 -17.74 19.57
CA VAL A 317 19.01 -18.96 20.22
C VAL A 317 20.14 -18.63 21.16
N THR A 318 19.92 -18.87 22.46
CA THR A 318 20.90 -18.63 23.52
C THR A 318 21.62 -19.94 23.93
N GLY A 319 22.85 -19.83 24.43
CA GLY A 319 23.63 -20.97 24.94
C GLY A 319 24.40 -21.73 23.85
N LEU A 320 24.60 -21.15 22.70
CA LEU A 320 25.45 -21.64 21.61
C LEU A 320 26.82 -20.93 21.61
N LYS A 321 27.90 -21.64 21.18
CA LYS A 321 29.25 -21.10 21.04
C LYS A 321 29.88 -21.55 19.72
N GLY A 322 30.49 -20.60 18.99
CA GLY A 322 31.07 -20.87 17.68
C GLY A 322 30.07 -20.56 16.56
N ASN A 323 30.29 -21.08 15.36
CA ASN A 323 29.46 -20.85 14.19
C ASN A 323 28.50 -22.02 13.98
N TYR A 324 27.29 -21.70 13.54
CA TYR A 324 26.22 -22.64 13.26
C TYR A 324 25.63 -22.41 11.87
N LYS A 325 25.49 -23.49 11.13
CA LYS A 325 24.72 -23.53 9.90
C LYS A 325 23.27 -23.78 10.26
N LEU A 326 22.37 -22.93 9.79
CA LEU A 326 20.93 -23.12 9.90
C LEU A 326 20.43 -23.89 8.68
N LEU A 327 19.73 -24.99 8.93
CA LEU A 327 18.97 -25.72 7.92
C LEU A 327 17.48 -25.67 8.32
N ILE A 328 16.60 -25.51 7.33
CA ILE A 328 15.15 -25.64 7.46
C ILE A 328 14.70 -26.64 6.41
N ASP A 329 14.09 -27.74 6.79
CA ASP A 329 13.64 -28.84 5.90
C ASP A 329 14.76 -29.28 4.92
N ASP A 330 15.97 -29.48 5.46
CA ASP A 330 17.21 -29.86 4.73
C ASP A 330 17.79 -28.75 3.80
N GLU A 331 17.14 -27.61 3.65
CA GLU A 331 17.67 -26.46 2.89
C GLU A 331 18.62 -25.62 3.73
N GLU A 332 19.81 -25.33 3.22
CA GLU A 332 20.79 -24.47 3.87
C GLU A 332 20.42 -23.00 3.74
N ILE A 333 20.01 -22.36 4.84
CA ILE A 333 19.60 -20.95 4.86
C ILE A 333 20.80 -20.02 4.97
N GLY A 334 21.70 -20.29 5.95
CA GLY A 334 22.89 -19.46 6.16
C GLY A 334 23.71 -19.93 7.35
N THR A 335 24.75 -19.14 7.69
CA THR A 335 25.66 -19.43 8.82
C THR A 335 25.78 -18.20 9.71
N TRP A 336 25.58 -18.40 11.00
CA TRP A 336 25.67 -17.34 12.02
C TRP A 336 26.50 -17.82 13.20
N SER A 337 27.18 -16.90 13.88
CA SER A 337 27.79 -17.16 15.18
C SER A 337 26.76 -17.35 16.28
N GLY A 338 27.14 -18.05 17.35
CA GLY A 338 26.28 -18.17 18.55
C GLY A 338 25.91 -16.80 19.14
N ASP A 339 26.78 -15.80 19.01
CA ASP A 339 26.53 -14.45 19.52
C ASP A 339 25.51 -13.69 18.64
N GLU A 340 25.51 -13.89 17.31
CA GLU A 340 24.46 -13.35 16.42
C GLU A 340 23.13 -14.03 16.68
N LEU A 341 23.11 -15.35 16.79
CA LEU A 341 21.89 -16.08 17.15
C LEU A 341 21.35 -15.69 18.54
N ALA A 342 22.23 -15.37 19.50
CA ALA A 342 21.82 -14.90 20.82
C ALA A 342 21.23 -13.48 20.80
N LYS A 343 21.58 -12.65 19.83
CA LYS A 343 20.96 -11.34 19.59
C LYS A 343 19.63 -11.45 18.85
N GLY A 344 19.48 -12.49 18.05
CA GLY A 344 18.34 -12.72 17.17
C GLY A 344 18.65 -12.35 15.70
N ILE A 345 18.24 -13.22 14.80
CA ILE A 345 18.31 -13.02 13.35
C ILE A 345 16.90 -12.89 12.79
N ASN A 346 16.74 -12.19 11.66
CA ASN A 346 15.44 -12.03 10.99
C ASN A 346 15.33 -13.00 9.82
N LEU A 347 14.58 -14.09 9.97
CA LEU A 347 14.36 -15.08 8.91
C LEU A 347 13.56 -14.54 7.74
N ALA A 348 12.75 -13.50 7.94
CA ALA A 348 12.02 -12.84 6.84
C ALA A 348 12.93 -12.13 5.82
N ALA A 349 14.20 -11.91 6.15
CA ALA A 349 15.23 -11.42 5.23
C ALA A 349 15.87 -12.53 4.40
N GLU A 350 15.65 -13.80 4.76
CA GLU A 350 16.30 -14.95 4.17
C GLU A 350 15.41 -15.59 3.10
N SER A 351 15.67 -15.23 1.84
CA SER A 351 14.84 -15.67 0.71
C SER A 351 14.81 -17.18 0.44
N LYS A 352 15.74 -17.94 1.00
CA LYS A 352 15.80 -19.41 0.88
C LYS A 352 14.90 -20.15 1.86
N THR A 353 14.34 -19.48 2.86
CA THR A 353 13.46 -20.17 3.83
C THR A 353 12.21 -20.69 3.12
N PRO A 354 11.71 -21.90 3.47
CA PRO A 354 10.48 -22.43 2.89
C PRO A 354 9.28 -21.48 3.03
N GLN A 355 9.20 -20.75 4.14
CA GLN A 355 8.17 -19.74 4.39
C GLN A 355 8.24 -18.59 3.37
N TYR A 356 9.46 -18.10 3.07
CA TYR A 356 9.65 -17.06 2.06
C TYR A 356 9.30 -17.55 0.65
N GLN A 357 9.67 -18.79 0.30
CA GLN A 357 9.32 -19.39 -0.98
C GLN A 357 7.81 -19.59 -1.14
N GLN A 358 7.11 -19.98 -0.08
CA GLN A 358 5.66 -20.03 -0.08
C GLN A 358 5.06 -18.63 -0.23
N ALA A 359 5.58 -17.64 0.46
CA ALA A 359 5.16 -16.24 0.34
C ALA A 359 5.36 -15.69 -1.07
N LEU A 360 6.48 -16.02 -1.75
CA LEU A 360 6.71 -15.68 -3.16
C LEU A 360 5.63 -16.28 -4.07
N THR A 361 5.21 -17.51 -3.82
CA THR A 361 4.11 -18.12 -4.58
C THR A 361 2.81 -17.33 -4.41
N VAL A 362 2.47 -16.93 -3.19
CA VAL A 362 1.30 -16.08 -2.91
C VAL A 362 1.42 -14.73 -3.62
N MET A 363 2.60 -14.11 -3.61
CA MET A 363 2.86 -12.85 -4.31
C MET A 363 2.63 -12.98 -5.82
N HIS A 364 3.17 -14.01 -6.46
CA HIS A 364 3.00 -14.22 -7.90
C HIS A 364 1.53 -14.46 -8.28
N LEU A 365 0.80 -15.21 -7.47
CA LEU A 365 -0.65 -15.43 -7.68
C LEU A 365 -1.42 -14.11 -7.53
N ASN A 366 -1.04 -13.28 -6.55
CA ASN A 366 -1.65 -11.97 -6.35
C ASN A 366 -1.35 -10.99 -7.50
N GLU A 367 -0.14 -10.99 -8.04
CA GLU A 367 0.22 -10.20 -9.23
C GLU A 367 -0.59 -10.64 -10.44
N TYR A 368 -0.72 -11.94 -10.68
CA TYR A 368 -1.54 -12.47 -11.77
C TYR A 368 -3.01 -12.08 -11.62
N ARG A 369 -3.57 -12.17 -10.40
CA ARG A 369 -4.91 -11.67 -10.08
C ARG A 369 -5.04 -10.17 -10.38
N TRP A 370 -4.03 -9.37 -10.01
CA TRP A 370 -4.03 -7.93 -10.25
C TRP A 370 -4.06 -7.59 -11.75
N GLU A 371 -3.30 -8.30 -12.57
CA GLU A 371 -3.31 -8.13 -14.03
C GLU A 371 -4.70 -8.42 -14.63
N ILE A 372 -5.36 -9.48 -14.15
CA ILE A 372 -6.73 -9.82 -14.54
C ILE A 372 -7.69 -8.70 -14.15
N GLU A 373 -7.68 -8.28 -12.89
CA GLU A 373 -8.54 -7.21 -12.38
C GLU A 373 -8.33 -5.90 -13.16
N ARG A 374 -7.09 -5.55 -13.43
CA ARG A 374 -6.77 -4.36 -14.21
C ARG A 374 -7.36 -4.43 -15.63
N THR A 375 -7.31 -5.59 -16.27
CA THR A 375 -7.93 -5.77 -17.60
C THR A 375 -9.43 -5.49 -17.56
N PHE A 376 -10.13 -5.92 -16.50
CA PHE A 376 -11.55 -5.57 -16.31
C PHE A 376 -11.75 -4.07 -16.08
N ARG A 377 -10.87 -3.42 -15.30
CA ARG A 377 -10.92 -1.96 -15.08
C ARG A 377 -10.69 -1.18 -16.37
N GLU A 378 -9.78 -1.61 -17.23
CA GLU A 378 -9.54 -0.99 -18.52
C GLU A 378 -10.77 -1.07 -19.45
N TYR A 379 -11.51 -2.20 -19.40
CA TYR A 379 -12.77 -2.30 -20.12
C TYR A 379 -13.82 -1.34 -19.54
N ALA A 380 -14.01 -1.36 -18.22
CA ALA A 380 -14.95 -0.47 -17.55
C ALA A 380 -14.65 1.01 -17.83
N TRP A 381 -13.37 1.39 -17.89
CA TRP A 381 -12.96 2.75 -18.26
C TRP A 381 -13.33 3.11 -19.71
N CYS A 382 -13.07 2.22 -20.67
CA CYS A 382 -13.44 2.44 -22.08
C CYS A 382 -14.95 2.53 -22.26
N GLU A 383 -15.71 1.65 -21.63
CA GLU A 383 -17.17 1.61 -21.68
C GLU A 383 -17.78 2.86 -21.03
N PHE A 384 -17.29 3.23 -19.85
CA PHE A 384 -17.72 4.43 -19.14
C PHE A 384 -17.53 5.68 -19.99
N GLY A 385 -16.31 5.90 -20.52
CA GLY A 385 -16.01 7.04 -21.37
C GLY A 385 -16.86 7.07 -22.65
N PHE A 386 -17.07 5.91 -23.27
CA PHE A 386 -17.90 5.79 -24.46
C PHE A 386 -19.37 6.17 -24.19
N PHE A 387 -20.00 5.58 -23.19
CA PHE A 387 -21.39 5.88 -22.86
C PHE A 387 -21.58 7.29 -22.30
N GLN A 388 -20.60 7.85 -21.59
CA GLN A 388 -20.63 9.23 -21.16
C GLN A 388 -20.69 10.19 -22.37
N GLN A 389 -19.86 9.97 -23.39
CA GLN A 389 -19.83 10.78 -24.62
C GLN A 389 -21.13 10.65 -25.40
N LYS A 390 -21.81 9.53 -25.35
CA LYS A 390 -23.09 9.28 -26.03
C LYS A 390 -24.31 9.69 -25.20
N GLY A 391 -24.13 10.17 -23.97
CA GLY A 391 -25.24 10.49 -23.06
C GLY A 391 -26.04 9.28 -22.60
N LEU A 392 -25.44 8.09 -22.66
CA LEU A 392 -26.06 6.81 -22.33
C LEU A 392 -25.46 6.17 -21.06
N LEU A 393 -24.73 6.95 -20.28
CA LEU A 393 -24.14 6.46 -19.03
C LEU A 393 -25.26 5.93 -18.12
N TYR A 394 -25.13 4.68 -17.69
CA TYR A 394 -26.11 3.91 -16.91
C TYR A 394 -27.43 3.58 -17.64
N ALA A 395 -27.49 3.76 -18.96
CA ALA A 395 -28.60 3.21 -19.73
C ALA A 395 -28.49 1.69 -19.80
N ASP A 396 -29.56 1.00 -19.41
CA ASP A 396 -29.67 -0.47 -19.35
C ASP A 396 -30.66 -1.00 -20.40
N ASP A 397 -31.02 -0.17 -21.35
CA ASP A 397 -31.96 -0.49 -22.40
C ASP A 397 -31.28 -1.05 -23.66
N ARG A 398 -32.12 -1.61 -24.54
CA ARG A 398 -31.65 -2.17 -25.82
C ARG A 398 -30.93 -1.14 -26.70
N LYS A 399 -31.29 0.13 -26.59
CA LYS A 399 -30.66 1.22 -27.33
C LYS A 399 -29.20 1.41 -26.99
N ALA A 400 -28.83 1.24 -25.71
CA ALA A 400 -27.43 1.29 -25.30
C ALA A 400 -26.62 0.17 -25.94
N ILE A 401 -27.18 -1.05 -26.00
CA ILE A 401 -26.54 -2.19 -26.66
C ILE A 401 -26.36 -1.93 -28.16
N GLU A 402 -27.41 -1.47 -28.85
CA GLU A 402 -27.36 -1.15 -30.26
C GLU A 402 -26.30 -0.08 -30.58
N VAL A 403 -26.23 1.00 -29.78
CA VAL A 403 -25.22 2.05 -29.94
C VAL A 403 -23.81 1.49 -29.69
N MET A 404 -23.63 0.61 -28.72
CA MET A 404 -22.35 -0.07 -28.48
C MET A 404 -21.95 -0.90 -29.71
N ASP A 405 -22.82 -1.77 -30.20
CA ASP A 405 -22.54 -2.67 -31.30
C ASP A 405 -22.22 -1.94 -32.60
N GLU A 406 -22.95 -0.86 -32.93
CA GLU A 406 -22.67 0.01 -34.08
C GLU A 406 -21.31 0.71 -34.03
N ASN A 407 -20.76 0.92 -32.85
CA ASN A 407 -19.51 1.66 -32.67
C ASN A 407 -18.29 0.77 -32.40
N LEU A 408 -18.48 -0.53 -32.13
CA LEU A 408 -17.37 -1.44 -31.86
C LEU A 408 -16.35 -1.48 -33.00
N ASP A 409 -16.80 -1.56 -34.25
CA ASP A 409 -15.89 -1.61 -35.40
C ASP A 409 -15.22 -0.25 -35.72
N LYS A 410 -15.77 0.84 -35.19
CA LYS A 410 -15.23 2.20 -35.35
C LYS A 410 -14.26 2.58 -34.21
N ASN A 411 -14.28 1.85 -33.09
CA ASN A 411 -13.46 2.10 -31.93
C ASN A 411 -12.65 0.86 -31.56
N VAL A 412 -11.45 0.77 -32.11
CA VAL A 412 -10.56 -0.38 -31.93
C VAL A 412 -10.20 -0.66 -30.46
N TRP A 413 -10.12 0.38 -29.65
CA TRP A 413 -9.84 0.23 -28.22
C TRP A 413 -11.01 -0.40 -27.47
N LEU A 414 -12.22 0.10 -27.71
CA LEU A 414 -13.44 -0.45 -27.11
C LEU A 414 -13.64 -1.91 -27.52
N LYS A 415 -13.49 -2.21 -28.82
CA LYS A 415 -13.61 -3.58 -29.35
C LYS A 415 -12.58 -4.51 -28.73
N GLY A 416 -11.30 -4.14 -28.72
CA GLY A 416 -10.24 -4.95 -28.15
C GLY A 416 -10.43 -5.22 -26.66
N ARG A 417 -10.86 -4.24 -25.88
CA ARG A 417 -11.12 -4.40 -24.45
C ARG A 417 -12.36 -5.26 -24.18
N ARG A 418 -13.44 -5.09 -24.95
CA ARG A 418 -14.64 -5.93 -24.87
C ARG A 418 -14.34 -7.39 -25.22
N ASP A 419 -13.56 -7.61 -26.29
CA ASP A 419 -13.18 -8.96 -26.71
C ASP A 419 -12.33 -9.66 -25.65
N MET A 420 -11.39 -8.95 -25.02
CA MET A 420 -10.62 -9.48 -23.89
C MET A 420 -11.51 -9.79 -22.69
N TYR A 421 -12.35 -8.85 -22.28
CA TYR A 421 -13.31 -9.03 -21.19
C TYR A 421 -14.17 -10.29 -21.41
N SER A 422 -14.77 -10.43 -22.62
CA SER A 422 -15.62 -11.56 -22.94
C SER A 422 -14.89 -12.91 -22.95
N LYS A 423 -13.59 -12.92 -23.22
CA LYS A 423 -12.76 -14.15 -23.15
C LYS A 423 -12.34 -14.51 -21.73
N MET A 424 -12.30 -13.55 -20.84
CA MET A 424 -11.89 -13.77 -19.44
C MET A 424 -13.08 -14.13 -18.54
N MET A 425 -14.31 -13.73 -18.92
CA MET A 425 -15.55 -14.13 -18.25
C MET A 425 -16.02 -15.52 -18.66
#